data_67af40ec5d51fae7020d9475d98571c5
#
_entry.id   67af40ec5d51fae7020d9475d98571c5
#
_cell.length_a   1.000
_cell.length_b   1.000
_cell.length_c   1.000
_cell.angle_alpha   90.00
_cell.angle_beta   90.00
_cell.angle_gamma   90.00
#
_symmetry.space_group_name_H-M   'P 1'
#
loop_
_entity.id
_entity.type
_entity.pdbx_description
1 polymer ?
#
loop_
_entity_poly.entity_id
_entity_poly.type
_entity_poly.pdbx_seq_one_letter_code
_entity_poly.pdbx_strand_id
1 'polypeptide(L)'
;MTVLKMTDLDLQGKRVLIREDLNVPVKDGVVTSDARILASLPTIKLALEKGAAVMVCSHLGRPTEGEFSAENSLKPVADYLSKALGREVPLVSDYLNGVDVNAGDIVLFENVRFNKGEKKNADELAKQYAALCDVFVMDAFGTAHRAEGSTHGVAKFAKVAAAGPLLAAELEALGKALGAPAKPMAAIVAGSKVSTKLDVLNSLSQICDLLIVGGGIANTFLAAAGHPVGKSLYEPDLLDTARAIAAKVNVPLPTDVVVAQEFAESAEATVKLIADVAEDDMILDIGPQTAAHFAELLKSSKTILWNGPVGVFEFDQFGNGTKVLAHAIADSAAFSIAGGGDTLAAIDKYGVADKISYISTGGGAFLEFVEGKVLPAVDVLESRAKA
;
A
#
# COMPACT_ATOMS: atom_id res chain seq x y z
N MET A 1 -9.19 9.64 -13.01
CA MET A 1 -9.17 10.48 -11.78
C MET A 1 -8.50 11.80 -12.11
N THR A 2 -9.21 12.91 -11.98
CA THR A 2 -8.69 14.24 -12.31
C THR A 2 -8.50 15.02 -11.02
N VAL A 3 -7.24 15.26 -10.65
CA VAL A 3 -6.85 16.07 -9.51
C VAL A 3 -5.91 17.17 -9.95
N LEU A 4 -5.89 18.30 -9.23
CA LEU A 4 -4.84 19.28 -9.40
C LEU A 4 -3.52 18.68 -8.93
N LYS A 5 -2.45 18.91 -9.67
CA LYS A 5 -1.11 18.44 -9.32
C LYS A 5 -0.26 19.58 -8.81
N MET A 6 0.43 19.37 -7.71
CA MET A 6 1.37 20.36 -7.16
C MET A 6 2.41 20.81 -8.20
N THR A 7 2.83 19.89 -9.05
CA THR A 7 3.82 20.15 -10.11
C THR A 7 3.37 21.21 -11.13
N ASP A 8 2.06 21.38 -11.31
CA ASP A 8 1.47 22.31 -12.29
C ASP A 8 1.15 23.69 -11.69
N LEU A 9 1.37 23.85 -10.37
CA LEU A 9 1.06 25.10 -9.67
C LEU A 9 2.27 26.02 -9.54
N ASP A 10 2.01 27.32 -9.58
CA ASP A 10 2.97 28.33 -9.15
C ASP A 10 2.96 28.41 -7.63
N LEU A 11 4.06 28.02 -7.01
CA LEU A 11 4.23 27.99 -5.56
C LEU A 11 5.12 29.12 -5.02
N GLN A 12 5.65 29.98 -5.91
CA GLN A 12 6.56 31.05 -5.52
C GLN A 12 5.91 31.98 -4.48
N GLY A 13 6.54 32.08 -3.30
CA GLY A 13 6.07 32.90 -2.21
C GLY A 13 4.80 32.41 -1.52
N LYS A 14 4.27 31.28 -1.90
CA LYS A 14 3.05 30.69 -1.32
C LYS A 14 3.35 29.89 -0.07
N ARG A 15 2.43 29.95 0.89
CA ARG A 15 2.44 29.06 2.05
C ARG A 15 1.86 27.71 1.63
N VAL A 16 2.67 26.67 1.65
CA VAL A 16 2.29 25.33 1.19
C VAL A 16 2.32 24.37 2.36
N LEU A 17 1.18 23.78 2.69
CA LEU A 17 1.05 22.72 3.70
C LEU A 17 1.02 21.38 2.99
N ILE A 18 2.03 20.55 3.23
CA ILE A 18 2.18 19.23 2.63
C ILE A 18 1.89 18.16 3.67
N ARG A 19 0.87 17.33 3.40
CA ARG A 19 0.57 16.15 4.21
C ARG A 19 1.35 14.96 3.68
N GLU A 20 2.37 14.58 4.42
CA GLU A 20 3.20 13.40 4.15
C GLU A 20 2.84 12.23 5.07
N ASP A 21 3.25 11.04 4.71
CA ASP A 21 3.23 9.89 5.61
C ASP A 21 4.65 9.68 6.17
N LEU A 22 4.87 10.24 7.34
CA LEU A 22 6.14 10.14 8.09
C LEU A 22 5.96 9.25 9.33
N ASN A 23 4.95 8.36 9.31
CA ASN A 23 4.71 7.38 10.36
C ASN A 23 5.73 6.24 10.23
N VAL A 24 6.91 6.47 10.77
CA VAL A 24 8.05 5.57 10.71
C VAL A 24 8.33 4.94 12.08
N PRO A 25 8.95 3.75 12.12
CA PRO A 25 9.36 3.17 13.40
C PRO A 25 10.50 3.98 14.01
N VAL A 26 10.35 4.26 15.29
CA VAL A 26 11.32 4.99 16.11
C VAL A 26 11.67 4.15 17.32
N LYS A 27 12.96 3.99 17.59
CA LYS A 27 13.49 3.31 18.76
C LYS A 27 14.55 4.18 19.44
N ASP A 28 14.39 4.40 20.73
CA ASP A 28 15.32 5.24 21.52
C ASP A 28 15.58 6.63 20.90
N GLY A 29 14.53 7.24 20.37
CA GLY A 29 14.60 8.57 19.74
C GLY A 29 15.24 8.60 18.36
N VAL A 30 15.48 7.44 17.74
CA VAL A 30 16.11 7.31 16.42
C VAL A 30 15.20 6.57 15.46
N VAL A 31 15.05 7.12 14.24
CA VAL A 31 14.33 6.45 13.14
C VAL A 31 15.08 5.18 12.74
N THR A 32 14.40 4.04 12.78
CA THR A 32 14.98 2.72 12.45
C THR A 32 14.68 2.25 11.04
N SER A 33 13.71 2.86 10.38
CA SER A 33 13.41 2.64 8.95
C SER A 33 12.97 3.96 8.33
N ASP A 34 13.67 4.40 7.32
CA ASP A 34 13.53 5.73 6.73
C ASP A 34 12.83 5.74 5.36
N ALA A 35 12.33 4.59 4.90
CA ALA A 35 11.77 4.44 3.57
C ALA A 35 10.68 5.48 3.24
N ARG A 36 9.76 5.74 4.18
CA ARG A 36 8.70 6.72 3.99
C ARG A 36 9.21 8.15 3.95
N ILE A 37 10.23 8.46 4.76
CA ILE A 37 10.86 9.79 4.75
C ILE A 37 11.56 10.02 3.41
N LEU A 38 12.34 9.04 2.94
CA LEU A 38 13.02 9.11 1.65
C LEU A 38 12.03 9.28 0.50
N ALA A 39 10.89 8.59 0.55
CA ALA A 39 9.84 8.71 -0.46
C ALA A 39 9.21 10.11 -0.51
N SER A 40 9.16 10.82 0.61
CA SER A 40 8.58 12.17 0.73
C SER A 40 9.54 13.29 0.32
N LEU A 41 10.86 13.04 0.34
CA LEU A 41 11.88 14.07 0.06
C LEU A 41 11.72 14.74 -1.32
N PRO A 42 11.44 14.03 -2.42
CA PRO A 42 11.27 14.68 -3.72
C PRO A 42 10.17 15.74 -3.73
N THR A 43 9.04 15.49 -3.08
CA THR A 43 7.94 16.45 -2.97
C THR A 43 8.37 17.69 -2.17
N ILE A 44 9.01 17.48 -1.03
CA ILE A 44 9.49 18.56 -0.15
C ILE A 44 10.53 19.43 -0.89
N LYS A 45 11.51 18.78 -1.52
CA LYS A 45 12.55 19.48 -2.30
C LYS A 45 11.96 20.30 -3.45
N LEU A 46 11.00 19.73 -4.17
CA LEU A 46 10.33 20.42 -5.27
C LEU A 46 9.60 21.67 -4.80
N ALA A 47 8.88 21.60 -3.68
CA ALA A 47 8.19 22.76 -3.11
C ALA A 47 9.19 23.85 -2.70
N LEU A 48 10.31 23.49 -2.10
CA LEU A 48 11.39 24.43 -1.75
C LEU A 48 12.03 25.05 -3.01
N GLU A 49 12.32 24.25 -4.03
CA GLU A 49 12.87 24.73 -5.30
C GLU A 49 11.93 25.71 -6.02
N LYS A 50 10.62 25.51 -5.88
CA LYS A 50 9.59 26.41 -6.42
C LYS A 50 9.43 27.70 -5.58
N GLY A 51 10.21 27.90 -4.53
CA GLY A 51 10.20 29.11 -3.72
C GLY A 51 9.05 29.21 -2.72
N ALA A 52 8.44 28.11 -2.34
CA ALA A 52 7.36 28.06 -1.35
C ALA A 52 7.87 28.28 0.08
N ALA A 53 7.00 28.77 0.95
CA ALA A 53 7.12 28.64 2.39
C ALA A 53 6.52 27.29 2.79
N VAL A 54 7.35 26.31 3.14
CA VAL A 54 6.94 24.91 3.26
C VAL A 54 6.64 24.52 4.70
N MET A 55 5.44 24.03 4.92
CA MET A 55 5.00 23.41 6.17
C MET A 55 4.69 21.96 5.89
N VAL A 56 5.30 21.04 6.62
CA VAL A 56 5.06 19.59 6.49
C VAL A 56 4.32 19.10 7.72
N CYS A 57 3.31 18.27 7.52
CA CYS A 57 2.58 17.61 8.61
C CYS A 57 2.45 16.11 8.38
N SER A 58 2.35 15.38 9.47
CA SER A 58 2.16 13.94 9.50
C SER A 58 1.63 13.49 10.85
N HIS A 59 1.12 12.27 10.90
CA HIS A 59 0.90 11.55 12.14
C HIS A 59 2.09 10.64 12.44
N LEU A 60 2.22 10.23 13.69
CA LEU A 60 3.13 9.20 14.17
C LEU A 60 2.45 8.39 15.26
N GLY A 61 2.35 7.07 15.08
CA GLY A 61 1.76 6.18 16.07
C GLY A 61 0.28 6.45 16.34
N ARG A 62 -0.13 6.11 17.55
CA ARG A 62 -1.53 6.22 17.99
C ARG A 62 -1.64 6.89 19.36
N PRO A 63 -1.27 8.17 19.48
CA PRO A 63 -1.37 8.89 20.73
C PRO A 63 -2.82 9.14 21.14
N THR A 64 -3.02 9.52 22.39
CA THR A 64 -4.29 10.08 22.86
C THR A 64 -4.41 11.52 22.38
N GLU A 65 -5.50 11.87 21.71
CA GLU A 65 -5.76 13.24 21.23
C GLU A 65 -5.82 14.23 22.41
N GLY A 66 -5.17 15.37 22.26
CA GLY A 66 -5.09 16.42 23.26
C GLY A 66 -3.99 16.23 24.29
N GLU A 67 -3.20 15.14 24.17
CA GLU A 67 -2.11 14.84 25.09
C GLU A 67 -0.80 14.65 24.33
N PHE A 68 0.23 15.39 24.74
CA PHE A 68 1.57 15.18 24.22
C PHE A 68 2.17 13.88 24.81
N SER A 69 2.82 13.10 23.96
CA SER A 69 3.67 11.99 24.40
C SER A 69 4.99 11.99 23.63
N ALA A 70 6.10 11.91 24.35
CA ALA A 70 7.43 11.95 23.74
C ALA A 70 7.68 10.83 22.74
N GLU A 71 7.12 9.65 22.99
CA GLU A 71 7.25 8.48 22.09
C GLU A 71 6.54 8.66 20.75
N ASN A 72 5.54 9.55 20.68
CA ASN A 72 4.80 9.86 19.46
C ASN A 72 5.17 11.24 18.88
N SER A 73 6.21 11.87 19.41
CA SER A 73 6.72 13.14 18.84
C SER A 73 7.42 12.91 17.51
N LEU A 74 7.24 13.84 16.59
CA LEU A 74 7.96 13.87 15.31
C LEU A 74 9.39 14.45 15.43
N LYS A 75 9.89 14.67 16.64
CA LYS A 75 11.26 15.17 16.82
C LYS A 75 12.33 14.34 16.12
N PRO A 76 12.31 12.98 16.21
CA PRO A 76 13.27 12.16 15.47
C PRO A 76 13.18 12.33 13.94
N VAL A 77 11.98 12.57 13.43
CA VAL A 77 11.74 12.83 12.00
C VAL A 77 12.28 14.20 11.60
N ALA A 78 12.08 15.23 12.43
CA ALA A 78 12.65 16.55 12.21
C ALA A 78 14.19 16.51 12.16
N ASP A 79 14.81 15.75 13.05
CA ASP A 79 16.27 15.56 13.07
C ASP A 79 16.76 14.83 11.81
N TYR A 80 16.02 13.81 11.36
CA TYR A 80 16.33 13.10 10.13
C TYR A 80 16.21 14.01 8.89
N LEU A 81 15.11 14.75 8.78
CA LEU A 81 14.90 15.70 7.68
C LEU A 81 15.98 16.79 7.65
N SER A 82 16.40 17.29 8.81
CA SER A 82 17.46 18.29 8.90
C SER A 82 18.78 17.77 8.30
N LYS A 83 19.12 16.52 8.59
CA LYS A 83 20.32 15.88 8.01
C LYS A 83 20.16 15.63 6.50
N ALA A 84 19.00 15.13 6.09
CA ALA A 84 18.72 14.80 4.69
C ALA A 84 18.69 16.02 3.78
N LEU A 85 18.20 17.15 4.29
CA LEU A 85 18.10 18.40 3.54
C LEU A 85 19.34 19.31 3.72
N GLY A 86 20.27 18.96 4.63
CA GLY A 86 21.46 19.76 4.92
C GLY A 86 21.15 21.13 5.52
N ARG A 87 20.03 21.26 6.21
CA ARG A 87 19.57 22.48 6.86
C ARG A 87 18.66 22.18 8.03
N GLU A 88 18.53 23.11 8.96
CA GLU A 88 17.62 22.95 10.09
C GLU A 88 16.17 22.88 9.60
N VAL A 89 15.43 21.88 10.09
CA VAL A 89 13.97 21.75 9.96
C VAL A 89 13.37 21.87 11.35
N PRO A 90 12.90 23.06 11.76
CA PRO A 90 12.30 23.25 13.07
C PRO A 90 11.03 22.43 13.24
N LEU A 91 10.87 21.82 14.42
CA LEU A 91 9.62 21.20 14.84
C LEU A 91 8.76 22.24 15.55
N VAL A 92 7.56 22.51 15.04
CA VAL A 92 6.64 23.51 15.58
C VAL A 92 5.47 22.81 16.27
N SER A 93 5.29 23.06 17.56
CA SER A 93 4.23 22.42 18.35
C SER A 93 2.95 23.27 18.41
N ASP A 94 3.08 24.58 18.52
CA ASP A 94 1.93 25.51 18.58
C ASP A 94 1.75 26.19 17.22
N TYR A 95 1.09 25.52 16.30
CA TYR A 95 0.90 25.98 14.94
C TYR A 95 -0.55 26.31 14.55
N LEU A 96 -1.54 25.88 15.34
CA LEU A 96 -2.95 25.99 14.93
C LEU A 96 -3.45 27.44 14.78
N ASN A 97 -2.80 28.38 15.47
CA ASN A 97 -3.15 29.79 15.42
C ASN A 97 -2.24 30.62 14.50
N GLY A 98 -1.35 29.98 13.79
CA GLY A 98 -0.44 30.63 12.86
C GLY A 98 1.01 30.14 13.01
N VAL A 99 1.75 30.23 11.93
CA VAL A 99 3.17 29.83 11.87
C VAL A 99 3.92 30.84 11.01
N ASP A 100 5.07 31.26 11.51
CA ASP A 100 6.00 32.12 10.77
C ASP A 100 6.94 31.26 9.93
N VAL A 101 6.73 31.27 8.62
CA VAL A 101 7.58 30.58 7.64
C VAL A 101 7.78 31.48 6.44
N ASN A 102 9.02 31.76 6.11
CA ASN A 102 9.35 32.58 4.95
C ASN A 102 9.47 31.72 3.68
N ALA A 103 9.29 32.35 2.52
CA ALA A 103 9.53 31.71 1.24
C ALA A 103 10.97 31.11 1.20
N GLY A 104 11.06 29.85 0.81
CA GLY A 104 12.32 29.10 0.79
C GLY A 104 12.66 28.38 2.11
N ASP A 105 11.90 28.60 3.17
CA ASP A 105 12.07 27.91 4.46
C ASP A 105 11.12 26.74 4.62
N ILE A 106 11.44 25.88 5.58
CA ILE A 106 10.66 24.69 5.91
C ILE A 106 10.51 24.53 7.41
N VAL A 107 9.33 24.13 7.84
CA VAL A 107 9.05 23.65 9.20
C VAL A 107 8.30 22.33 9.17
N LEU A 108 8.46 21.52 10.20
CA LEU A 108 7.67 20.33 10.46
C LEU A 108 6.72 20.58 11.62
N PHE A 109 5.43 20.33 11.43
CA PHE A 109 4.47 20.39 12.51
C PHE A 109 4.61 19.17 13.42
N GLU A 110 4.41 19.37 14.73
CA GLU A 110 4.29 18.26 15.65
C GLU A 110 3.07 17.41 15.30
N ASN A 111 3.12 16.12 15.67
CA ASN A 111 2.15 15.09 15.34
C ASN A 111 0.70 15.62 15.32
N VAL A 112 0.07 15.56 14.16
CA VAL A 112 -1.32 16.04 13.98
C VAL A 112 -2.32 15.27 14.85
N ARG A 113 -1.99 14.06 15.27
CA ARG A 113 -2.84 13.27 16.18
C ARG A 113 -2.81 13.71 17.63
N PHE A 114 -1.97 14.69 17.97
CA PHE A 114 -2.10 15.39 19.26
C PHE A 114 -3.26 16.39 19.25
N ASN A 115 -3.75 16.78 18.08
CA ASN A 115 -4.84 17.74 17.96
C ASN A 115 -6.21 17.07 18.16
N LYS A 116 -7.03 17.61 19.06
CA LYS A 116 -8.40 17.15 19.23
C LYS A 116 -9.22 17.38 17.95
N GLY A 117 -9.92 16.35 17.53
CA GLY A 117 -10.75 16.39 16.33
C GLY A 117 -10.05 15.88 15.06
N GLU A 118 -8.77 15.53 15.10
CA GLU A 118 -8.03 15.02 13.93
C GLU A 118 -8.68 13.74 13.37
N LYS A 119 -8.83 12.71 14.19
CA LYS A 119 -9.44 11.44 13.77
C LYS A 119 -10.91 11.56 13.39
N LYS A 120 -11.62 12.46 14.03
CA LYS A 120 -13.04 12.71 13.77
C LYS A 120 -13.27 13.60 12.55
N ASN A 121 -12.21 14.07 11.91
CA ASN A 121 -12.30 14.99 10.78
C ASN A 121 -13.13 16.24 11.11
N ALA A 122 -12.90 16.82 12.31
CA ALA A 122 -13.66 17.94 12.79
C ALA A 122 -13.45 19.18 11.92
N ASP A 123 -14.54 19.81 11.47
CA ASP A 123 -14.48 20.96 10.58
C ASP A 123 -13.73 22.15 11.17
N GLU A 124 -13.85 22.39 12.48
CA GLU A 124 -13.11 23.48 13.15
C GLU A 124 -11.59 23.31 13.02
N LEU A 125 -11.09 22.09 13.29
CA LEU A 125 -9.67 21.80 13.16
C LEU A 125 -9.21 21.88 11.69
N ALA A 126 -10.01 21.32 10.78
CA ALA A 126 -9.74 21.38 9.35
C ALA A 126 -9.65 22.82 8.83
N LYS A 127 -10.51 23.71 9.29
CA LYS A 127 -10.45 25.15 8.98
C LYS A 127 -9.21 25.82 9.55
N GLN A 128 -8.76 25.43 10.73
CA GLN A 128 -7.49 25.94 11.30
C GLN A 128 -6.31 25.53 10.41
N TYR A 129 -6.22 24.25 9.99
CA TYR A 129 -5.19 23.84 9.05
C TYR A 129 -5.27 24.61 7.72
N ALA A 130 -6.46 24.75 7.16
CA ALA A 130 -6.66 25.46 5.90
C ALA A 130 -6.25 26.93 5.96
N ALA A 131 -6.46 27.58 7.10
CA ALA A 131 -6.07 28.98 7.33
C ALA A 131 -4.54 29.19 7.36
N LEU A 132 -3.76 28.13 7.61
CA LEU A 132 -2.30 28.20 7.66
C LEU A 132 -1.65 28.27 6.27
N CYS A 133 -2.37 27.92 5.21
CA CYS A 133 -1.77 27.76 3.89
C CYS A 133 -2.56 28.44 2.78
N ASP A 134 -1.87 28.74 1.69
CA ASP A 134 -2.46 29.17 0.43
C ASP A 134 -2.74 27.96 -0.46
N VAL A 135 -1.92 26.90 -0.35
CA VAL A 135 -2.05 25.63 -1.06
C VAL A 135 -1.89 24.49 -0.06
N PHE A 136 -2.86 23.60 -0.05
CA PHE A 136 -2.74 22.30 0.62
C PHE A 136 -2.34 21.23 -0.40
N VAL A 137 -1.35 20.40 -0.05
CA VAL A 137 -0.87 19.29 -0.86
C VAL A 137 -1.05 17.99 -0.10
N MET A 138 -1.85 17.09 -0.65
CA MET A 138 -1.97 15.72 -0.15
C MET A 138 -0.98 14.82 -0.87
N ASP A 139 -0.04 14.25 -0.16
CA ASP A 139 1.02 13.40 -0.71
C ASP A 139 1.08 12.01 -0.05
N ALA A 140 0.26 11.79 0.97
CA ALA A 140 0.26 10.62 1.83
C ALA A 140 -0.76 9.57 1.36
N PHE A 141 -0.48 8.84 0.29
CA PHE A 141 -1.39 7.81 -0.21
C PHE A 141 -1.73 6.76 0.86
N GLY A 142 -0.77 6.37 1.69
CA GLY A 142 -0.97 5.38 2.76
C GLY A 142 -2.06 5.74 3.77
N THR A 143 -2.45 7.00 3.86
CA THR A 143 -3.53 7.50 4.74
C THR A 143 -4.77 7.98 3.97
N ALA A 144 -4.78 7.85 2.65
CA ALA A 144 -5.84 8.41 1.80
C ALA A 144 -7.22 7.74 1.99
N HIS A 145 -7.24 6.53 2.56
CA HIS A 145 -8.46 5.79 2.89
C HIS A 145 -9.14 6.27 4.18
N ARG A 146 -8.54 7.23 4.89
CA ARG A 146 -9.07 7.78 6.15
C ARG A 146 -9.51 9.22 5.96
N ALA A 147 -10.75 9.51 6.34
CA ALA A 147 -11.26 10.88 6.40
C ALA A 147 -10.85 11.50 7.75
N GLU A 148 -9.70 12.11 7.80
CA GLU A 148 -9.17 12.80 9.00
C GLU A 148 -8.97 14.30 8.71
N GLY A 149 -8.76 15.12 9.74
CA GLY A 149 -8.62 16.56 9.60
C GLY A 149 -7.50 16.98 8.65
N SER A 150 -6.32 16.34 8.75
CA SER A 150 -5.14 16.67 7.96
C SER A 150 -5.09 15.98 6.58
N THR A 151 -5.96 15.03 6.31
CA THR A 151 -5.99 14.31 5.01
C THR A 151 -7.19 14.69 4.14
N HIS A 152 -8.34 14.89 4.74
CA HIS A 152 -9.61 15.16 4.05
C HIS A 152 -10.16 16.56 4.36
N GLY A 153 -10.43 16.86 5.63
CA GLY A 153 -11.09 18.10 6.03
C GLY A 153 -10.33 19.35 5.57
N VAL A 154 -9.02 19.39 5.72
CA VAL A 154 -8.18 20.49 5.26
C VAL A 154 -8.34 20.75 3.75
N ALA A 155 -8.39 19.70 2.95
CA ALA A 155 -8.60 19.81 1.51
C ALA A 155 -9.96 20.40 1.15
N LYS A 156 -10.96 20.14 1.97
CA LYS A 156 -12.31 20.68 1.82
C LYS A 156 -12.36 22.21 1.97
N PHE A 157 -11.56 22.75 2.89
CA PHE A 157 -11.59 24.19 3.24
C PHE A 157 -10.41 25.01 2.72
N ALA A 158 -9.33 24.38 2.25
CA ALA A 158 -8.18 25.09 1.69
C ALA A 158 -8.55 25.89 0.44
N LYS A 159 -7.86 27.00 0.21
CA LYS A 159 -8.05 27.82 -1.00
C LYS A 159 -7.77 26.98 -2.26
N VAL A 160 -6.65 26.28 -2.27
CA VAL A 160 -6.26 25.33 -3.33
C VAL A 160 -5.88 24.02 -2.67
N ALA A 161 -6.36 22.91 -3.22
CA ALA A 161 -6.04 21.57 -2.77
C ALA A 161 -5.54 20.74 -3.95
N ALA A 162 -4.34 20.19 -3.83
CA ALA A 162 -3.66 19.47 -4.89
C ALA A 162 -3.06 18.15 -4.39
N ALA A 163 -2.78 17.24 -5.33
CA ALA A 163 -2.00 16.04 -5.08
C ALA A 163 -0.51 16.35 -5.22
N GLY A 164 0.28 15.86 -4.29
CA GLY A 164 1.74 15.84 -4.43
C GLY A 164 2.20 14.78 -5.43
N PRO A 165 3.47 14.83 -5.86
CA PRO A 165 4.02 13.87 -6.81
C PRO A 165 3.90 12.41 -6.39
N LEU A 166 4.04 12.10 -5.11
CA LEU A 166 3.94 10.73 -4.59
C LEU A 166 2.51 10.19 -4.71
N LEU A 167 1.52 10.98 -4.29
CA LEU A 167 0.11 10.62 -4.46
C LEU A 167 -0.28 10.52 -5.94
N ALA A 168 0.14 11.47 -6.75
CA ALA A 168 -0.17 11.47 -8.18
C ALA A 168 0.39 10.23 -8.90
N ALA A 169 1.61 9.80 -8.56
CA ALA A 169 2.22 8.59 -9.10
C ALA A 169 1.45 7.33 -8.72
N GLU A 170 1.00 7.21 -7.46
CA GLU A 170 0.14 6.11 -7.00
C GLU A 170 -1.17 6.06 -7.79
N LEU A 171 -1.85 7.19 -7.91
CA LEU A 171 -3.13 7.26 -8.62
C LEU A 171 -2.98 6.92 -10.12
N GLU A 172 -1.91 7.35 -10.74
CA GLU A 172 -1.60 7.03 -12.13
C GLU A 172 -1.34 5.54 -12.33
N ALA A 173 -0.51 4.93 -11.48
CA ALA A 173 -0.22 3.51 -11.54
C ALA A 173 -1.46 2.65 -11.29
N LEU A 174 -2.26 2.98 -10.29
CA LEU A 174 -3.51 2.27 -9.98
C LEU A 174 -4.55 2.46 -11.09
N GLY A 175 -4.66 3.64 -11.65
CA GLY A 175 -5.55 3.91 -12.79
C GLY A 175 -5.17 3.09 -14.00
N LYS A 176 -3.88 2.96 -14.30
CA LYS A 176 -3.35 2.15 -15.40
C LYS A 176 -3.61 0.66 -15.20
N ALA A 177 -3.47 0.17 -13.94
CA ALA A 177 -3.67 -1.24 -13.63
C ALA A 177 -5.14 -1.66 -13.56
N LEU A 178 -6.04 -0.77 -13.10
CA LEU A 178 -7.41 -1.12 -12.73
C LEU A 178 -8.49 -0.42 -13.55
N GLY A 179 -8.21 0.80 -14.02
CA GLY A 179 -9.21 1.59 -14.75
C GLY A 179 -9.42 1.12 -16.19
N ALA A 180 -8.34 0.90 -16.91
CA ALA A 180 -8.34 0.41 -18.28
C ALA A 180 -7.08 -0.43 -18.52
N PRO A 181 -6.96 -1.61 -17.87
CA PRO A 181 -5.75 -2.40 -17.97
C PRO A 181 -5.52 -2.92 -19.38
N ALA A 182 -4.26 -2.93 -19.81
CA ALA A 182 -3.88 -3.62 -21.03
C ALA A 182 -4.11 -5.12 -20.83
N LYS A 183 -4.79 -5.74 -21.78
CA LYS A 183 -5.19 -7.15 -21.73
C LYS A 183 -4.20 -8.07 -22.46
N PRO A 184 -3.98 -9.31 -22.02
CA PRO A 184 -4.59 -9.96 -20.84
C PRO A 184 -4.06 -9.39 -19.52
N MET A 185 -4.95 -9.29 -18.52
CA MET A 185 -4.61 -8.89 -17.18
C MET A 185 -4.62 -10.09 -16.23
N ALA A 186 -3.53 -10.26 -15.50
CA ALA A 186 -3.42 -11.25 -14.42
C ALA A 186 -3.40 -10.55 -13.07
N ALA A 187 -4.07 -11.15 -12.10
CA ALA A 187 -3.97 -10.75 -10.71
C ALA A 187 -3.51 -11.95 -9.86
N ILE A 188 -2.66 -11.67 -8.86
CA ILE A 188 -2.26 -12.62 -7.84
C ILE A 188 -2.80 -12.12 -6.52
N VAL A 189 -3.70 -12.88 -5.91
CA VAL A 189 -4.27 -12.58 -4.59
C VAL A 189 -3.99 -13.78 -3.69
N ALA A 190 -3.15 -13.56 -2.70
CA ALA A 190 -2.76 -14.60 -1.77
C ALA A 190 -2.89 -14.11 -0.32
N GLY A 191 -3.13 -15.04 0.57
CA GLY A 191 -3.32 -14.78 1.99
C GLY A 191 -3.90 -15.97 2.70
N SER A 192 -4.14 -15.82 4.00
CA SER A 192 -4.62 -16.93 4.84
C SER A 192 -6.10 -17.24 4.68
N LYS A 193 -6.93 -16.23 4.38
CA LYS A 193 -8.39 -16.36 4.40
C LYS A 193 -9.08 -15.64 3.24
N VAL A 194 -10.02 -16.34 2.59
CA VAL A 194 -10.94 -15.75 1.59
C VAL A 194 -11.75 -14.60 2.22
N SER A 195 -12.25 -14.79 3.46
CA SER A 195 -13.07 -13.79 4.17
C SER A 195 -12.39 -12.43 4.31
N THR A 196 -11.08 -12.42 4.52
CA THR A 196 -10.31 -11.16 4.67
C THR A 196 -9.98 -10.49 3.34
N LYS A 197 -10.07 -11.21 2.23
CA LYS A 197 -9.73 -10.75 0.88
C LYS A 197 -10.94 -10.80 -0.07
N LEU A 198 -12.14 -11.02 0.46
CA LEU A 198 -13.33 -11.24 -0.37
C LEU A 198 -13.62 -10.07 -1.30
N ASP A 199 -13.54 -8.84 -0.79
CA ASP A 199 -13.78 -7.65 -1.60
C ASP A 199 -12.73 -7.48 -2.71
N VAL A 200 -11.45 -7.79 -2.41
CA VAL A 200 -10.37 -7.79 -3.40
C VAL A 200 -10.62 -8.84 -4.48
N LEU A 201 -10.96 -10.07 -4.08
CA LEU A 201 -11.25 -11.17 -4.99
C LEU A 201 -12.44 -10.85 -5.90
N ASN A 202 -13.52 -10.34 -5.34
CA ASN A 202 -14.72 -9.96 -6.11
C ASN A 202 -14.42 -8.81 -7.09
N SER A 203 -13.73 -7.78 -6.65
CA SER A 203 -13.38 -6.64 -7.50
C SER A 203 -12.48 -7.07 -8.67
N LEU A 204 -11.42 -7.81 -8.38
CA LEU A 204 -10.48 -8.26 -9.41
C LEU A 204 -11.07 -9.30 -10.34
N SER A 205 -11.97 -10.17 -9.88
CA SER A 205 -12.64 -11.15 -10.74
C SER A 205 -13.48 -10.52 -11.85
N GLN A 206 -13.85 -9.25 -11.72
CA GLN A 206 -14.61 -8.51 -12.73
C GLN A 206 -13.73 -7.89 -13.81
N ILE A 207 -12.44 -7.66 -13.53
CA ILE A 207 -11.54 -6.90 -14.43
C ILE A 207 -10.37 -7.71 -14.94
N CYS A 208 -9.90 -8.74 -14.25
CA CYS A 208 -8.80 -9.56 -14.72
C CYS A 208 -9.28 -10.76 -15.57
N ASP A 209 -8.38 -11.24 -16.42
CA ASP A 209 -8.59 -12.42 -17.26
C ASP A 209 -8.09 -13.69 -16.58
N LEU A 210 -7.14 -13.53 -15.66
CA LEU A 210 -6.49 -14.62 -14.93
C LEU A 210 -6.37 -14.20 -13.46
N LEU A 211 -6.86 -15.03 -12.55
CA LEU A 211 -6.74 -14.85 -11.11
C LEU A 211 -5.98 -16.01 -10.49
N ILE A 212 -4.75 -15.77 -10.09
CA ILE A 212 -3.92 -16.71 -9.33
C ILE A 212 -4.17 -16.48 -7.85
N VAL A 213 -4.51 -17.53 -7.13
CA VAL A 213 -4.72 -17.50 -5.67
C VAL A 213 -3.61 -18.28 -4.97
N GLY A 214 -3.30 -17.90 -3.73
CA GLY A 214 -2.24 -18.55 -2.95
C GLY A 214 -2.54 -18.62 -1.47
N GLY A 215 -1.77 -19.41 -0.75
CA GLY A 215 -1.93 -19.62 0.70
C GLY A 215 -3.23 -20.29 1.08
N GLY A 216 -3.81 -19.93 2.22
CA GLY A 216 -5.10 -20.46 2.68
C GLY A 216 -6.26 -20.17 1.73
N ILE A 217 -6.18 -19.07 0.97
CA ILE A 217 -7.13 -18.77 -0.10
C ILE A 217 -7.11 -19.87 -1.15
N ALA A 218 -5.94 -20.26 -1.65
CA ALA A 218 -5.80 -21.35 -2.62
C ALA A 218 -6.32 -22.67 -2.06
N ASN A 219 -6.08 -22.96 -0.78
CA ASN A 219 -6.56 -24.17 -0.14
C ASN A 219 -8.10 -24.20 -0.10
N THR A 220 -8.74 -23.09 0.11
CA THR A 220 -10.21 -22.98 0.05
C THR A 220 -10.73 -23.23 -1.37
N PHE A 221 -10.07 -22.69 -2.40
CA PHE A 221 -10.41 -22.98 -3.79
C PHE A 221 -10.17 -24.45 -4.17
N LEU A 222 -9.09 -25.06 -3.69
CA LEU A 222 -8.81 -26.49 -3.89
C LEU A 222 -9.89 -27.38 -3.26
N ALA A 223 -10.26 -27.10 -2.00
CA ALA A 223 -11.33 -27.80 -1.31
C ALA A 223 -12.67 -27.62 -2.02
N ALA A 224 -12.97 -26.43 -2.50
CA ALA A 224 -14.18 -26.13 -3.27
C ALA A 224 -14.26 -26.94 -4.57
N ALA A 225 -13.11 -27.23 -5.19
CA ALA A 225 -13.02 -28.07 -6.39
C ALA A 225 -13.01 -29.58 -6.09
N GLY A 226 -13.11 -29.99 -4.82
CA GLY A 226 -13.15 -31.37 -4.39
C GLY A 226 -11.80 -32.04 -4.16
N HIS A 227 -10.72 -31.26 -4.12
CA HIS A 227 -9.38 -31.78 -3.83
C HIS A 227 -9.12 -31.94 -2.32
N PRO A 228 -8.32 -32.91 -1.90
CA PRO A 228 -7.93 -33.06 -0.52
C PRO A 228 -6.96 -31.93 -0.12
N VAL A 229 -7.16 -31.35 1.06
CA VAL A 229 -6.29 -30.31 1.60
C VAL A 229 -5.68 -30.69 2.95
N GLY A 230 -5.96 -31.90 3.46
CA GLY A 230 -5.45 -32.40 4.73
C GLY A 230 -5.83 -31.49 5.89
N LYS A 231 -4.86 -31.17 6.74
CA LYS A 231 -5.03 -30.22 7.86
C LYS A 231 -4.61 -28.80 7.50
N SER A 232 -4.56 -28.46 6.21
CA SER A 232 -4.23 -27.13 5.75
C SER A 232 -5.25 -26.08 6.23
N LEU A 233 -4.77 -24.85 6.40
CA LEU A 233 -5.65 -23.71 6.67
C LEU A 233 -6.57 -23.49 5.45
N TYR A 234 -7.89 -23.53 5.67
CA TYR A 234 -8.90 -23.19 4.68
C TYR A 234 -10.22 -22.84 5.39
N GLU A 235 -11.16 -22.26 4.65
CA GLU A 235 -12.46 -21.83 5.20
C GLU A 235 -13.59 -22.70 4.63
N PRO A 236 -14.07 -23.73 5.39
CA PRO A 236 -15.13 -24.63 4.92
C PRO A 236 -16.45 -23.92 4.59
N ASP A 237 -16.74 -22.82 5.28
CA ASP A 237 -17.98 -22.06 5.09
C ASP A 237 -17.98 -21.18 3.81
N LEU A 238 -16.82 -21.05 3.13
CA LEU A 238 -16.67 -20.22 1.95
C LEU A 238 -16.40 -21.00 0.65
N LEU A 239 -16.65 -22.31 0.64
CA LEU A 239 -16.48 -23.13 -0.57
C LEU A 239 -17.40 -22.67 -1.72
N ASP A 240 -18.65 -22.34 -1.44
CA ASP A 240 -19.58 -21.85 -2.46
C ASP A 240 -19.17 -20.47 -2.98
N THR A 241 -18.63 -19.62 -2.12
CA THR A 241 -18.07 -18.33 -2.51
C THR A 241 -16.89 -18.51 -3.46
N ALA A 242 -15.97 -19.43 -3.16
CA ALA A 242 -14.84 -19.75 -4.03
C ALA A 242 -15.30 -20.26 -5.39
N ARG A 243 -16.30 -21.16 -5.43
CA ARG A 243 -16.89 -21.65 -6.68
C ARG A 243 -17.51 -20.52 -7.51
N ALA A 244 -18.20 -19.60 -6.86
CA ALA A 244 -18.81 -18.44 -7.53
C ALA A 244 -17.75 -17.53 -8.18
N ILE A 245 -16.64 -17.29 -7.51
CA ILE A 245 -15.52 -16.52 -8.04
C ILE A 245 -14.88 -17.26 -9.23
N ALA A 246 -14.62 -18.56 -9.09
CA ALA A 246 -14.03 -19.38 -10.15
C ALA A 246 -14.94 -19.50 -11.39
N ALA A 247 -16.24 -19.28 -11.25
CA ALA A 247 -17.18 -19.23 -12.38
C ALA A 247 -17.12 -17.90 -13.16
N LYS A 248 -16.60 -16.83 -12.56
CA LYS A 248 -16.52 -15.49 -13.18
C LYS A 248 -15.23 -15.23 -13.91
N VAL A 249 -14.14 -15.87 -13.50
CA VAL A 249 -12.79 -15.65 -14.01
C VAL A 249 -12.01 -16.95 -14.03
N ASN A 250 -11.01 -17.03 -14.91
CA ASN A 250 -10.11 -18.18 -14.92
C ASN A 250 -9.22 -18.16 -13.65
N VAL A 251 -9.43 -19.16 -12.79
CA VAL A 251 -8.63 -19.40 -11.59
C VAL A 251 -7.90 -20.73 -11.75
N PRO A 252 -6.66 -20.74 -12.28
CA PRO A 252 -5.89 -21.96 -12.38
C PRO A 252 -5.53 -22.48 -10.99
N LEU A 253 -5.78 -23.76 -10.75
CA LEU A 253 -5.48 -24.38 -9.46
C LEU A 253 -4.13 -25.10 -9.50
N PRO A 254 -3.44 -25.19 -8.35
CA PRO A 254 -2.24 -26.01 -8.24
C PRO A 254 -2.48 -27.46 -8.63
N THR A 255 -1.56 -28.03 -9.41
CA THR A 255 -1.52 -29.46 -9.72
C THR A 255 -0.62 -30.24 -8.79
N ASP A 256 0.39 -29.58 -8.27
CA ASP A 256 1.28 -30.05 -7.22
C ASP A 256 1.46 -28.99 -6.14
N VAL A 257 1.83 -29.44 -4.97
CA VAL A 257 1.98 -28.60 -3.75
C VAL A 257 3.20 -29.06 -2.96
N VAL A 258 3.66 -28.18 -2.08
CA VAL A 258 4.68 -28.51 -1.08
C VAL A 258 3.98 -28.58 0.28
N VAL A 259 4.09 -29.75 0.91
CA VAL A 259 3.43 -30.03 2.18
C VAL A 259 4.43 -30.27 3.30
N ALA A 260 3.98 -30.06 4.53
CA ALA A 260 4.70 -30.42 5.74
C ALA A 260 3.70 -30.94 6.80
N GLN A 261 4.24 -31.58 7.83
CA GLN A 261 3.43 -32.11 8.94
C GLN A 261 3.17 -31.06 10.01
N GLU A 262 3.97 -29.99 10.02
CA GLU A 262 3.88 -28.89 10.98
C GLU A 262 4.25 -27.55 10.35
N PHE A 263 3.79 -26.48 10.93
CA PHE A 263 4.16 -25.11 10.56
C PHE A 263 5.38 -24.69 11.38
N ALA A 264 6.57 -24.96 10.85
CA ALA A 264 7.83 -24.65 11.52
C ALA A 264 8.94 -24.41 10.48
N GLU A 265 9.90 -23.56 10.83
CA GLU A 265 11.08 -23.31 10.01
C GLU A 265 11.91 -24.59 9.75
N SER A 266 11.89 -25.50 10.71
CA SER A 266 12.58 -26.80 10.62
C SER A 266 11.75 -27.91 9.97
N ALA A 267 10.52 -27.62 9.54
CA ALA A 267 9.65 -28.64 8.96
C ALA A 267 10.21 -29.18 7.65
N GLU A 268 10.14 -30.49 7.48
CA GLU A 268 10.53 -31.15 6.24
C GLU A 268 9.48 -30.90 5.14
N ALA A 269 9.95 -30.41 4.01
CA ALA A 269 9.12 -30.11 2.85
C ALA A 269 9.04 -31.32 1.90
N THR A 270 7.83 -31.68 1.51
CA THR A 270 7.58 -32.78 0.55
C THR A 270 6.72 -32.29 -0.61
N VAL A 271 7.18 -32.50 -1.81
CA VAL A 271 6.39 -32.22 -3.03
C VAL A 271 5.42 -33.37 -3.28
N LYS A 272 4.14 -33.04 -3.43
CA LYS A 272 3.08 -34.02 -3.76
C LYS A 272 2.20 -33.50 -4.87
N LEU A 273 1.67 -34.41 -5.67
CA LEU A 273 0.51 -34.10 -6.51
C LEU A 273 -0.68 -33.76 -5.60
N ILE A 274 -1.56 -32.90 -6.07
CA ILE A 274 -2.68 -32.48 -5.24
C ILE A 274 -3.58 -33.64 -4.80
N ALA A 275 -3.75 -34.65 -5.63
CA ALA A 275 -4.53 -35.84 -5.29
C ALA A 275 -3.91 -36.68 -4.17
N ASP A 276 -2.62 -36.54 -3.92
CA ASP A 276 -1.85 -37.35 -2.96
C ASP A 276 -1.70 -36.68 -1.59
N VAL A 277 -2.32 -35.52 -1.39
CA VAL A 277 -2.32 -34.83 -0.11
C VAL A 277 -3.02 -35.68 0.95
N ALA A 278 -2.31 -36.00 2.01
CA ALA A 278 -2.80 -36.84 3.10
C ALA A 278 -3.54 -36.01 4.18
N GLU A 279 -4.28 -36.68 5.05
CA GLU A 279 -5.05 -36.03 6.10
C GLU A 279 -4.19 -35.22 7.10
N ASP A 280 -2.94 -35.64 7.32
CA ASP A 280 -1.97 -35.00 8.21
C ASP A 280 -1.04 -33.99 7.50
N ASP A 281 -1.21 -33.79 6.21
CA ASP A 281 -0.44 -32.81 5.44
C ASP A 281 -0.99 -31.39 5.59
N MET A 282 -0.08 -30.42 5.69
CA MET A 282 -0.36 -28.98 5.54
C MET A 282 0.25 -28.48 4.25
N ILE A 283 -0.55 -27.88 3.39
CA ILE A 283 -0.05 -27.23 2.18
C ILE A 283 0.56 -25.88 2.56
N LEU A 284 1.86 -25.70 2.31
CA LEU A 284 2.60 -24.50 2.67
C LEU A 284 3.20 -23.75 1.47
N ASP A 285 3.13 -24.33 0.27
CA ASP A 285 3.54 -23.68 -0.99
C ASP A 285 2.90 -24.40 -2.18
N ILE A 286 2.89 -23.73 -3.33
CA ILE A 286 2.64 -24.39 -4.61
C ILE A 286 3.85 -25.24 -4.98
N GLY A 287 3.62 -26.33 -5.70
CA GLY A 287 4.70 -27.19 -6.17
C GLY A 287 5.46 -26.61 -7.36
N PRO A 288 6.60 -27.19 -7.71
CA PRO A 288 7.46 -26.68 -8.79
C PRO A 288 6.80 -26.74 -10.18
N GLN A 289 5.96 -27.73 -10.46
CA GLN A 289 5.22 -27.81 -11.73
C GLN A 289 4.19 -26.69 -11.83
N THR A 290 3.45 -26.45 -10.76
CA THR A 290 2.48 -25.34 -10.66
C THR A 290 3.18 -23.99 -10.81
N ALA A 291 4.30 -23.77 -10.13
CA ALA A 291 5.07 -22.54 -10.22
C ALA A 291 5.53 -22.28 -11.66
N ALA A 292 6.05 -23.27 -12.35
CA ALA A 292 6.47 -23.17 -13.76
C ALA A 292 5.27 -22.83 -14.68
N HIS A 293 4.12 -23.48 -14.45
CA HIS A 293 2.91 -23.20 -15.22
C HIS A 293 2.40 -21.80 -15.00
N PHE A 294 2.32 -21.34 -13.76
CA PHE A 294 1.90 -19.97 -13.44
C PHE A 294 2.87 -18.93 -14.02
N ALA A 295 4.18 -19.20 -13.99
CA ALA A 295 5.18 -18.33 -14.61
C ALA A 295 4.93 -18.19 -16.14
N GLU A 296 4.59 -19.24 -16.83
CA GLU A 296 4.25 -19.19 -18.24
C GLU A 296 2.97 -18.38 -18.51
N LEU A 297 1.94 -18.52 -17.67
CA LEU A 297 0.72 -17.73 -17.75
C LEU A 297 1.00 -16.22 -17.55
N LEU A 298 1.89 -15.87 -16.63
CA LEU A 298 2.26 -14.50 -16.37
C LEU A 298 3.05 -13.86 -17.52
N LYS A 299 3.85 -14.63 -18.25
CA LYS A 299 4.63 -14.14 -19.40
C LYS A 299 3.74 -13.56 -20.52
N SER A 300 2.56 -14.11 -20.73
CA SER A 300 1.62 -13.65 -21.75
C SER A 300 0.73 -12.50 -21.30
N SER A 301 0.79 -12.12 -20.04
CA SER A 301 0.01 -11.02 -19.50
C SER A 301 0.62 -9.67 -19.84
N LYS A 302 -0.23 -8.66 -20.05
CA LYS A 302 0.18 -7.26 -20.31
C LYS A 302 0.04 -6.37 -19.10
N THR A 303 -0.78 -6.77 -18.14
CA THR A 303 -0.92 -6.12 -16.83
C THR A 303 -0.90 -7.19 -15.75
N ILE A 304 -0.11 -6.98 -14.70
CA ILE A 304 -0.03 -7.89 -13.54
C ILE A 304 -0.21 -7.08 -12.27
N LEU A 305 -1.20 -7.47 -11.45
CA LEU A 305 -1.35 -6.96 -10.09
C LEU A 305 -0.95 -8.07 -9.11
N TRP A 306 0.02 -7.78 -8.24
CA TRP A 306 0.54 -8.75 -7.29
C TRP A 306 0.25 -8.33 -5.85
N ASN A 307 -0.57 -9.13 -5.17
CA ASN A 307 -0.91 -8.96 -3.76
C ASN A 307 -0.83 -10.28 -3.01
N GLY A 308 0.29 -10.51 -2.37
CA GLY A 308 0.53 -11.62 -1.46
C GLY A 308 1.43 -12.74 -2.01
N PRO A 309 2.19 -13.38 -1.12
CA PRO A 309 3.01 -14.55 -1.44
C PRO A 309 2.13 -15.79 -1.57
N VAL A 310 2.52 -16.72 -2.46
CA VAL A 310 1.77 -17.96 -2.74
C VAL A 310 2.15 -19.12 -1.83
N GLY A 311 3.08 -18.92 -0.91
CA GLY A 311 3.52 -19.89 0.08
C GLY A 311 4.10 -19.21 1.30
N VAL A 312 4.55 -20.00 2.26
CA VAL A 312 5.21 -19.52 3.49
C VAL A 312 6.68 -19.22 3.19
N PHE A 313 6.90 -18.16 2.43
CA PHE A 313 8.20 -17.81 1.87
C PHE A 313 9.23 -17.40 2.94
N GLU A 314 8.79 -17.08 4.13
CA GLU A 314 9.66 -16.81 5.29
C GLU A 314 10.53 -18.02 5.62
N PHE A 315 10.05 -19.22 5.34
CA PHE A 315 10.80 -20.47 5.42
C PHE A 315 11.27 -20.86 4.02
N ASP A 316 12.57 -20.93 3.80
CA ASP A 316 13.15 -21.11 2.47
C ASP A 316 12.62 -22.34 1.70
N GLN A 317 12.35 -23.45 2.40
CA GLN A 317 11.80 -24.66 1.79
C GLN A 317 10.37 -24.50 1.27
N PHE A 318 9.65 -23.46 1.70
CA PHE A 318 8.29 -23.13 1.25
C PHE A 318 8.24 -21.81 0.47
N GLY A 319 9.39 -21.35 -0.01
CA GLY A 319 9.51 -20.08 -0.72
C GLY A 319 9.65 -20.19 -2.23
N ASN A 320 9.85 -21.39 -2.78
CA ASN A 320 10.12 -21.55 -4.21
C ASN A 320 9.00 -21.02 -5.10
N GLY A 321 7.74 -21.26 -4.75
CA GLY A 321 6.61 -20.76 -5.53
C GLY A 321 6.61 -19.25 -5.64
N THR A 322 6.75 -18.56 -4.53
CA THR A 322 6.81 -17.09 -4.48
C THR A 322 8.03 -16.57 -5.24
N LYS A 323 9.19 -17.20 -5.08
CA LYS A 323 10.42 -16.84 -5.81
C LYS A 323 10.23 -16.94 -7.32
N VAL A 324 9.70 -18.05 -7.81
CA VAL A 324 9.45 -18.26 -9.24
C VAL A 324 8.49 -17.21 -9.81
N LEU A 325 7.40 -16.93 -9.10
CA LEU A 325 6.44 -15.92 -9.53
C LEU A 325 7.05 -14.52 -9.49
N ALA A 326 7.80 -14.19 -8.45
CA ALA A 326 8.49 -12.90 -8.37
C ALA A 326 9.39 -12.65 -9.57
N HIS A 327 10.20 -13.63 -9.96
CA HIS A 327 11.07 -13.53 -11.12
C HIS A 327 10.29 -13.52 -12.44
N ALA A 328 9.19 -14.28 -12.54
CA ALA A 328 8.34 -14.26 -13.72
C ALA A 328 7.70 -12.89 -13.95
N ILE A 329 7.23 -12.22 -12.89
CA ILE A 329 6.71 -10.88 -12.94
C ILE A 329 7.81 -9.89 -13.34
N ALA A 330 8.97 -9.97 -12.69
CA ALA A 330 10.12 -9.10 -12.93
C ALA A 330 10.63 -9.19 -14.39
N ASP A 331 10.65 -10.38 -14.95
CA ASP A 331 11.16 -10.63 -16.30
C ASP A 331 10.09 -10.46 -17.40
N SER A 332 8.83 -10.25 -17.02
CA SER A 332 7.73 -10.04 -17.98
C SER A 332 7.82 -8.63 -18.61
N ALA A 333 7.24 -8.49 -19.81
CA ALA A 333 7.05 -7.21 -20.45
C ALA A 333 5.77 -6.48 -19.95
N ALA A 334 5.04 -7.05 -19.00
CA ALA A 334 3.81 -6.49 -18.47
C ALA A 334 4.06 -5.22 -17.65
N PHE A 335 3.06 -4.33 -17.61
CA PHE A 335 2.98 -3.35 -16.54
C PHE A 335 2.62 -4.06 -15.26
N SER A 336 3.51 -4.04 -14.27
CA SER A 336 3.34 -4.74 -13.01
C SER A 336 3.18 -3.75 -11.85
N ILE A 337 2.19 -4.00 -11.02
CA ILE A 337 1.98 -3.27 -9.76
C ILE A 337 1.91 -4.25 -8.61
N ALA A 338 2.64 -3.97 -7.55
CA ALA A 338 2.68 -4.79 -6.34
C ALA A 338 2.33 -3.95 -5.12
N GLY A 339 1.62 -4.53 -4.18
CA GLY A 339 1.27 -3.88 -2.92
C GLY A 339 0.91 -4.87 -1.83
N GLY A 340 0.94 -4.38 -0.59
CA GLY A 340 0.77 -5.18 0.61
C GLY A 340 2.11 -5.51 1.29
N GLY A 341 2.13 -5.54 2.61
CA GLY A 341 3.37 -5.71 3.39
C GLY A 341 4.13 -6.99 3.08
N ASP A 342 3.43 -8.12 2.99
CA ASP A 342 4.04 -9.41 2.68
C ASP A 342 4.59 -9.46 1.25
N THR A 343 3.93 -8.77 0.32
CA THR A 343 4.39 -8.65 -1.06
C THR A 343 5.71 -7.89 -1.12
N LEU A 344 5.80 -6.76 -0.40
CA LEU A 344 7.02 -5.97 -0.34
C LEU A 344 8.18 -6.75 0.29
N ALA A 345 7.89 -7.54 1.33
CA ALA A 345 8.87 -8.43 1.95
C ALA A 345 9.40 -9.49 0.97
N ALA A 346 8.53 -10.07 0.15
CA ALA A 346 8.92 -11.01 -0.89
C ALA A 346 9.77 -10.35 -1.99
N ILE A 347 9.40 -9.15 -2.40
CA ILE A 347 10.17 -8.34 -3.38
C ILE A 347 11.59 -8.11 -2.87
N ASP A 348 11.74 -7.73 -1.61
CA ASP A 348 13.05 -7.52 -0.98
C ASP A 348 13.85 -8.81 -0.90
N LYS A 349 13.23 -9.89 -0.42
CA LYS A 349 13.89 -11.18 -0.26
C LYS A 349 14.46 -11.71 -1.59
N TYR A 350 13.72 -11.56 -2.67
CA TYR A 350 14.11 -12.08 -3.99
C TYR A 350 14.77 -11.05 -4.91
N GLY A 351 14.95 -9.82 -4.43
CA GLY A 351 15.75 -8.80 -5.12
C GLY A 351 15.19 -8.33 -6.46
N VAL A 352 13.87 -8.25 -6.61
CA VAL A 352 13.21 -7.93 -7.89
C VAL A 352 12.64 -6.51 -7.96
N ALA A 353 12.88 -5.66 -6.95
CA ALA A 353 12.28 -4.33 -6.84
C ALA A 353 12.46 -3.48 -8.10
N ASP A 354 13.66 -3.48 -8.69
CA ASP A 354 14.00 -2.64 -9.85
C ASP A 354 13.25 -3.03 -11.14
N LYS A 355 12.67 -4.22 -11.17
CA LYS A 355 11.98 -4.77 -12.35
C LYS A 355 10.46 -4.80 -12.20
N ILE A 356 9.93 -4.39 -11.06
CA ILE A 356 8.49 -4.19 -10.89
C ILE A 356 8.16 -2.77 -11.33
N SER A 357 7.15 -2.59 -12.18
CA SER A 357 6.83 -1.29 -12.78
C SER A 357 6.42 -0.26 -11.73
N TYR A 358 5.66 -0.66 -10.73
CA TYR A 358 5.28 0.17 -9.59
C TYR A 358 5.09 -0.66 -8.33
N ILE A 359 5.70 -0.21 -7.23
CA ILE A 359 5.56 -0.83 -5.91
C ILE A 359 4.80 0.15 -5.02
N SER A 360 3.57 -0.21 -4.63
CA SER A 360 2.78 0.61 -3.71
C SER A 360 3.22 0.41 -2.28
N THR A 361 3.49 1.51 -1.59
CA THR A 361 3.73 1.52 -0.15
C THR A 361 2.47 1.86 0.64
N GLY A 362 1.34 1.97 -0.03
CA GLY A 362 0.07 2.44 0.51
C GLY A 362 -0.65 1.50 1.48
N GLY A 363 -0.22 0.24 1.58
CA GLY A 363 -0.81 -0.72 2.54
C GLY A 363 -2.33 -0.81 2.44
N GLY A 364 -3.03 -0.38 3.50
CA GLY A 364 -4.50 -0.43 3.56
C GLY A 364 -5.18 0.40 2.49
N ALA A 365 -4.65 1.57 2.14
CA ALA A 365 -5.21 2.40 1.07
C ALA A 365 -5.11 1.73 -0.30
N PHE A 366 -3.99 1.04 -0.58
CA PHE A 366 -3.83 0.24 -1.79
C PHE A 366 -4.91 -0.85 -1.87
N LEU A 367 -5.10 -1.61 -0.80
CA LEU A 367 -6.10 -2.67 -0.76
C LEU A 367 -7.53 -2.13 -0.93
N GLU A 368 -7.89 -1.07 -0.24
CA GLU A 368 -9.20 -0.45 -0.38
C GLU A 368 -9.45 0.09 -1.79
N PHE A 369 -8.42 0.63 -2.44
CA PHE A 369 -8.52 1.05 -3.83
C PHE A 369 -8.76 -0.15 -4.76
N VAL A 370 -8.02 -1.25 -4.57
CA VAL A 370 -8.19 -2.50 -5.34
C VAL A 370 -9.59 -3.11 -5.10
N GLU A 371 -10.14 -2.96 -3.89
CA GLU A 371 -11.50 -3.37 -3.56
C GLU A 371 -12.59 -2.54 -4.26
N GLY A 372 -12.21 -1.47 -4.95
CA GLY A 372 -13.13 -0.57 -5.61
C GLY A 372 -13.75 0.49 -4.68
N LYS A 373 -13.23 0.64 -3.46
CA LYS A 373 -13.70 1.63 -2.50
C LYS A 373 -13.22 3.04 -2.87
N VAL A 374 -14.08 4.01 -2.57
CA VAL A 374 -13.71 5.42 -2.69
C VAL A 374 -12.76 5.80 -1.57
N LEU A 375 -11.62 6.39 -1.92
CA LEU A 375 -10.67 6.92 -0.94
C LEU A 375 -11.03 8.37 -0.60
N PRO A 376 -11.42 8.69 0.65
CA PRO A 376 -11.91 10.03 0.99
C PRO A 376 -10.96 11.17 0.63
N ALA A 377 -9.66 10.99 0.87
CA ALA A 377 -8.67 12.03 0.58
C ALA A 377 -8.44 12.25 -0.92
N VAL A 378 -8.72 11.27 -1.76
CA VAL A 378 -8.69 11.39 -3.22
C VAL A 378 -9.98 12.01 -3.73
N ASP A 379 -11.12 11.55 -3.23
CA ASP A 379 -12.44 12.04 -3.63
C ASP A 379 -12.59 13.55 -3.41
N VAL A 380 -12.14 14.05 -2.26
CA VAL A 380 -12.17 15.49 -1.98
C VAL A 380 -11.29 16.29 -2.95
N LEU A 381 -10.11 15.76 -3.33
CA LEU A 381 -9.25 16.42 -4.32
C LEU A 381 -9.90 16.45 -5.71
N GLU A 382 -10.56 15.38 -6.11
CA GLU A 382 -11.31 15.32 -7.37
C GLU A 382 -12.47 16.31 -7.38
N SER A 383 -13.21 16.41 -6.27
CA SER A 383 -14.28 17.38 -6.11
C SER A 383 -13.78 18.82 -6.22
N ARG A 384 -12.63 19.11 -5.62
CA ARG A 384 -12.01 20.44 -5.64
C ARG A 384 -11.42 20.80 -7.01
N ALA A 385 -11.01 19.83 -7.80
CA ALA A 385 -10.51 20.05 -9.17
C ALA A 385 -11.61 20.40 -10.15
N LYS A 386 -12.86 20.08 -9.83
CA LYS A 386 -14.04 20.38 -10.66
C LYS A 386 -14.70 21.73 -10.32
N ALA A 387 -14.40 22.26 -9.15
CA ALA A 387 -14.92 23.54 -8.66
C ALA A 387 -14.07 24.72 -9.14
#